data_5ca261a9fb56e4aa9e2b6a4fc495ed0d
#
_entry.id   5ca261a9fb56e4aa9e2b6a4fc495ed0d
#
_cell.length_a   1.000
_cell.length_b   1.000
_cell.length_c   1.000
_cell.angle_alpha   90.00
_cell.angle_beta   90.00
_cell.angle_gamma   90.00
#
_symmetry.space_group_name_H-M   'P 1'
#
loop_
_entity.id
_entity.type
_entity.pdbx_description
1 polymer ?
#
loop_
_entity_poly.entity_id
_entity_poly.type
_entity_poly.pdbx_seq_one_letter_code
_entity_poly.pdbx_strand_id
1 'polypeptide(L)'
;MYKSFYGLGTSPFQISTDPTFLWLGEKHREAIAMLKYGIQVDDHTGMVLLTGDTGTGKTTLINALFKSLDRTVIRAAIKNPSMSGIDFFNYIAASFGNNTLFATKSRFLLGFDQFLNNAAAKKRKVLLVIDEAQVLTDELLNEIRLLANFEKDGRSLIHIFLVGQQELREHLTRPANKALAQRITLNYHIDPLIPEETREYIQYRLQVAGTSKPLFSSEAIQRVHRFSRGLPRQINILCDHALLTGYVKNLEQISGQVIDECAGELSISRFPEPHTNQSVTELSSDHKDPGPEPVSESKSKPVPPASRPRPASKAILKKERTHLTEEPSQKPAKPSRRKYLVIIAVVVLTGVAAAGLFFF
;
A
#
# COMPACT_ATOMS: atom_id res chain seq x y z
N MET A 1 -14.40 -33.19 4.12
CA MET A 1 -13.69 -34.45 4.35
C MET A 1 -12.56 -34.28 5.38
N TYR A 2 -11.47 -33.54 5.12
CA TYR A 2 -10.35 -33.41 6.06
C TYR A 2 -10.70 -32.74 7.40
N LYS A 3 -11.74 -31.88 7.41
CA LYS A 3 -12.15 -31.17 8.65
C LYS A 3 -12.49 -32.11 9.79
N SER A 4 -13.33 -33.09 9.57
CA SER A 4 -13.72 -34.07 10.58
C SER A 4 -12.53 -34.89 11.07
N PHE A 5 -11.60 -35.25 10.17
CA PHE A 5 -10.39 -36.00 10.50
C PHE A 5 -9.49 -35.23 11.46
N TYR A 6 -9.29 -33.92 11.25
CA TYR A 6 -8.46 -33.08 12.11
C TYR A 6 -9.22 -32.40 13.25
N GLY A 7 -10.52 -32.69 13.43
CA GLY A 7 -11.35 -32.07 14.47
C GLY A 7 -11.62 -30.59 14.25
N LEU A 8 -11.71 -30.16 12.97
CA LEU A 8 -11.94 -28.76 12.57
C LEU A 8 -13.45 -28.51 12.34
N GLY A 9 -13.97 -27.43 12.94
CA GLY A 9 -15.33 -26.96 12.67
C GLY A 9 -15.49 -26.28 11.32
N THR A 10 -14.47 -25.56 10.89
CA THR A 10 -14.42 -24.81 9.61
C THR A 10 -13.10 -25.07 8.88
N SER A 11 -12.99 -24.68 7.60
CA SER A 11 -11.72 -24.75 6.87
C SER A 11 -10.79 -23.61 7.32
N PRO A 12 -9.63 -23.89 7.91
CA PRO A 12 -8.77 -22.86 8.50
C PRO A 12 -8.09 -21.96 7.46
N PHE A 13 -7.81 -22.48 6.26
CA PHE A 13 -6.99 -21.81 5.26
C PHE A 13 -7.75 -21.37 4.02
N GLN A 14 -9.04 -21.05 4.16
CA GLN A 14 -9.84 -20.49 3.06
C GLN A 14 -9.25 -19.16 2.59
N ILE A 15 -9.25 -18.95 1.25
CA ILE A 15 -8.86 -17.71 0.58
C ILE A 15 -10.00 -16.67 0.64
N SER A 16 -10.95 -16.83 1.54
CA SER A 16 -12.04 -15.88 1.73
C SER A 16 -11.62 -14.72 2.62
N THR A 17 -12.27 -13.58 2.44
CA THR A 17 -12.11 -12.40 3.33
C THR A 17 -12.95 -12.53 4.59
N ASP A 18 -13.10 -13.74 5.14
CA ASP A 18 -13.85 -13.96 6.38
C ASP A 18 -13.13 -13.24 7.53
N PRO A 19 -13.82 -12.28 8.17
CA PRO A 19 -13.22 -11.47 9.21
C PRO A 19 -12.93 -12.24 10.51
N THR A 20 -13.51 -13.42 10.72
CA THR A 20 -13.24 -14.26 11.88
C THR A 20 -11.81 -14.82 11.85
N PHE A 21 -11.27 -15.00 10.66
CA PHE A 21 -9.90 -15.45 10.42
C PHE A 21 -8.88 -14.30 10.27
N LEU A 22 -9.27 -13.08 10.61
CA LEU A 22 -8.36 -11.93 10.52
C LEU A 22 -7.33 -12.01 11.65
N TRP A 23 -6.12 -12.40 11.31
CA TRP A 23 -4.96 -12.27 12.16
C TRP A 23 -4.26 -10.93 11.86
N LEU A 24 -3.95 -10.20 12.92
CA LEU A 24 -3.25 -8.91 12.83
C LEU A 24 -1.91 -9.04 13.53
N GLY A 25 -0.85 -9.24 12.77
CA GLY A 25 0.52 -9.08 13.24
C GLY A 25 0.84 -7.64 13.61
N GLU A 26 2.02 -7.41 14.13
CA GLU A 26 2.44 -6.08 14.57
C GLU A 26 2.33 -5.05 13.44
N LYS A 27 2.85 -5.37 12.26
CA LYS A 27 2.80 -4.51 11.06
C LYS A 27 1.38 -4.20 10.60
N HIS A 28 0.46 -5.16 10.70
CA HIS A 28 -0.95 -4.93 10.36
C HIS A 28 -1.64 -4.00 11.36
N ARG A 29 -1.32 -4.12 12.67
CA ARG A 29 -1.84 -3.22 13.72
C ARG A 29 -1.31 -1.80 13.55
N GLU A 30 -0.01 -1.64 13.26
CA GLU A 30 0.59 -0.36 12.92
C GLU A 30 -0.09 0.28 11.70
N ALA A 31 -0.29 -0.50 10.63
CA ALA A 31 -0.97 -0.03 9.43
C ALA A 31 -2.40 0.47 9.73
N ILE A 32 -3.20 -0.29 10.49
CA ILE A 32 -4.56 0.14 10.89
C ILE A 32 -4.51 1.43 11.72
N ALA A 33 -3.58 1.53 12.66
CA ALA A 33 -3.44 2.71 13.49
C ALA A 33 -3.10 3.94 12.63
N MET A 34 -2.17 3.79 11.68
CA MET A 34 -1.80 4.87 10.77
C MET A 34 -2.95 5.27 9.83
N LEU A 35 -3.69 4.28 9.29
CA LEU A 35 -4.85 4.55 8.44
C LEU A 35 -5.96 5.28 9.23
N LYS A 36 -6.21 4.89 10.49
CA LYS A 36 -7.14 5.61 11.37
C LYS A 36 -6.67 7.05 11.64
N TYR A 37 -5.39 7.22 11.92
CA TYR A 37 -4.79 8.53 12.11
C TYR A 37 -5.01 9.42 10.88
N GLY A 38 -4.80 8.89 9.66
CA GLY A 38 -5.04 9.61 8.40
C GLY A 38 -6.48 10.06 8.18
N ILE A 39 -7.47 9.46 8.89
CA ILE A 39 -8.87 9.89 8.85
C ILE A 39 -9.18 10.88 9.98
N GLN A 40 -8.53 10.74 11.14
CA GLN A 40 -8.86 11.51 12.35
C GLN A 40 -8.27 12.91 12.35
N VAL A 41 -7.08 13.07 11.78
CA VAL A 41 -6.39 14.36 11.74
C VAL A 41 -7.01 15.24 10.65
N ASP A 42 -7.70 16.28 11.07
CA ASP A 42 -8.40 17.22 10.17
C ASP A 42 -7.44 18.18 9.45
N ASP A 43 -6.21 18.31 9.93
CA ASP A 43 -5.20 19.21 9.38
C ASP A 43 -4.33 18.49 8.33
N HIS A 44 -4.66 18.65 7.05
CA HIS A 44 -3.78 18.39 5.90
C HIS A 44 -3.60 16.94 5.42
N THR A 45 -4.27 15.94 5.96
CA THR A 45 -4.11 14.55 5.49
C THR A 45 -5.17 14.15 4.47
N GLY A 46 -5.08 14.73 3.26
CA GLY A 46 -6.02 14.37 2.19
C GLY A 46 -5.77 12.98 1.61
N MET A 47 -4.52 12.50 1.57
CA MET A 47 -4.18 11.27 0.85
C MET A 47 -3.22 10.38 1.63
N VAL A 48 -3.54 9.07 1.61
CA VAL A 48 -2.73 8.01 2.22
C VAL A 48 -2.40 6.96 1.17
N LEU A 49 -1.17 6.47 1.18
CA LEU A 49 -0.70 5.38 0.33
C LEU A 49 -0.45 4.13 1.19
N LEU A 50 -1.10 3.03 0.83
CA LEU A 50 -0.87 1.71 1.40
C LEU A 50 -0.38 0.76 0.30
N THR A 51 0.85 0.28 0.41
CA THR A 51 1.42 -0.65 -0.55
C THR A 51 1.81 -1.98 0.09
N GLY A 52 2.07 -2.97 -0.71
CA GLY A 52 2.54 -4.31 -0.31
C GLY A 52 2.35 -5.30 -1.45
N ASP A 53 3.02 -6.43 -1.37
CA ASP A 53 2.95 -7.46 -2.40
C ASP A 53 1.57 -8.08 -2.54
N THR A 54 1.31 -8.74 -3.67
CA THR A 54 0.07 -9.50 -3.87
C THR A 54 -0.06 -10.59 -2.81
N GLY A 55 -1.19 -10.57 -2.08
CA GLY A 55 -1.45 -11.58 -1.05
C GLY A 55 -0.96 -11.24 0.35
N THR A 56 -0.40 -10.06 0.61
CA THR A 56 -0.02 -9.57 1.97
C THR A 56 -1.22 -9.21 2.85
N GLY A 57 -2.44 -9.19 2.32
CA GLY A 57 -3.65 -8.92 3.09
C GLY A 57 -4.15 -7.46 3.07
N LYS A 58 -3.71 -6.61 2.13
CA LYS A 58 -4.15 -5.21 1.99
C LYS A 58 -5.67 -5.05 2.02
N THR A 59 -6.38 -5.75 1.16
CA THR A 59 -7.86 -5.69 1.09
C THR A 59 -8.51 -6.17 2.38
N THR A 60 -7.94 -7.18 3.04
CA THR A 60 -8.42 -7.68 4.34
C THR A 60 -8.24 -6.62 5.41
N LEU A 61 -7.11 -5.92 5.40
CA LEU A 61 -6.81 -4.80 6.30
C LEU A 61 -7.80 -3.63 6.10
N ILE A 62 -8.11 -3.27 4.86
CA ILE A 62 -9.11 -2.24 4.55
C ILE A 62 -10.51 -2.65 5.06
N ASN A 63 -10.89 -3.92 4.90
CA ASN A 63 -12.15 -4.44 5.44
C ASN A 63 -12.17 -4.37 6.97
N ALA A 64 -11.05 -4.65 7.64
CA ALA A 64 -10.91 -4.50 9.09
C ALA A 64 -11.00 -3.03 9.53
N LEU A 65 -10.32 -2.14 8.81
CA LEU A 65 -10.44 -0.70 9.03
C LEU A 65 -11.91 -0.27 8.94
N PHE A 66 -12.61 -0.64 7.87
CA PHE A 66 -14.02 -0.28 7.67
C PHE A 66 -14.93 -0.75 8.81
N LYS A 67 -14.67 -1.94 9.37
CA LYS A 67 -15.42 -2.46 10.53
C LYS A 67 -15.14 -1.68 11.82
N SER A 68 -13.93 -1.16 11.95
CA SER A 68 -13.48 -0.43 13.14
C SER A 68 -13.84 1.06 13.14
N LEU A 69 -14.30 1.61 11.99
CA LEU A 69 -14.75 2.99 11.86
C LEU A 69 -16.20 3.12 12.33
N ASP A 70 -16.46 4.18 13.07
CA ASP A 70 -17.81 4.50 13.53
C ASP A 70 -18.71 5.02 12.38
N ARG A 71 -20.00 5.30 12.73
CA ARG A 71 -21.01 5.76 11.76
C ARG A 71 -20.81 7.21 11.31
N THR A 72 -19.89 7.94 11.91
CA THR A 72 -19.57 9.33 11.52
C THR A 72 -18.73 9.36 10.26
N VAL A 73 -18.11 8.24 9.87
CA VAL A 73 -17.36 8.13 8.63
C VAL A 73 -18.21 7.50 7.53
N ILE A 74 -18.49 8.30 6.49
CA ILE A 74 -19.06 7.81 5.23
C ILE A 74 -17.92 7.20 4.44
N ARG A 75 -18.02 5.91 4.10
CA ARG A 75 -16.92 5.15 3.48
C ARG A 75 -17.36 4.47 2.20
N ALA A 76 -16.51 4.52 1.20
CA ALA A 76 -16.66 3.80 -0.05
C ALA A 76 -15.33 3.13 -0.45
N ALA A 77 -15.42 2.00 -1.16
CA ALA A 77 -14.26 1.32 -1.71
C ALA A 77 -14.48 0.96 -3.18
N ILE A 78 -13.53 1.36 -4.02
CA ILE A 78 -13.41 0.94 -5.41
C ILE A 78 -12.41 -0.21 -5.44
N LYS A 79 -12.87 -1.41 -5.83
CA LYS A 79 -12.04 -2.63 -5.84
C LYS A 79 -11.37 -2.90 -7.18
N ASN A 80 -11.94 -2.38 -8.25
CA ASN A 80 -11.37 -2.51 -9.60
C ASN A 80 -11.52 -1.16 -10.31
N PRO A 81 -10.50 -0.30 -10.26
CA PRO A 81 -10.55 1.02 -10.87
C PRO A 81 -10.22 1.02 -12.38
N SER A 82 -10.14 -0.15 -13.03
CA SER A 82 -9.87 -0.28 -14.47
C SER A 82 -11.07 0.15 -15.32
N MET A 83 -11.34 1.42 -15.34
CA MET A 83 -12.40 2.05 -16.14
C MET A 83 -11.95 3.45 -16.56
N SER A 84 -12.68 4.11 -17.45
CA SER A 84 -12.25 5.39 -18.01
C SER A 84 -13.26 6.51 -17.81
N GLY A 85 -12.76 7.72 -17.77
CA GLY A 85 -13.54 8.95 -17.87
C GLY A 85 -14.72 9.03 -16.91
N ILE A 86 -15.92 9.22 -17.48
CA ILE A 86 -17.15 9.44 -16.71
C ILE A 86 -17.59 8.20 -15.94
N ASP A 87 -17.25 6.99 -16.41
CA ASP A 87 -17.63 5.75 -15.74
C ASP A 87 -16.96 5.64 -14.37
N PHE A 88 -15.70 6.06 -14.26
CA PHE A 88 -15.00 6.11 -12.99
C PHE A 88 -15.69 7.02 -11.97
N PHE A 89 -16.14 8.20 -12.40
CA PHE A 89 -16.86 9.12 -11.53
C PHE A 89 -18.24 8.60 -11.14
N ASN A 90 -18.96 7.97 -12.07
CA ASN A 90 -20.24 7.33 -11.79
C ASN A 90 -20.07 6.16 -10.80
N TYR A 91 -18.98 5.42 -10.92
CA TYR A 91 -18.69 4.35 -9.97
C TYR A 91 -18.32 4.87 -8.58
N ILE A 92 -17.61 6.01 -8.47
CA ILE A 92 -17.39 6.70 -7.20
C ILE A 92 -18.73 7.07 -6.58
N ALA A 93 -19.63 7.72 -7.34
CA ALA A 93 -20.94 8.12 -6.85
C ALA A 93 -21.77 6.93 -6.35
N ALA A 94 -21.85 5.87 -7.15
CA ALA A 94 -22.55 4.64 -6.80
C ALA A 94 -21.97 3.97 -5.54
N SER A 95 -20.64 3.99 -5.37
CA SER A 95 -19.96 3.44 -4.19
C SER A 95 -20.32 4.18 -2.88
N PHE A 96 -20.70 5.45 -2.98
CA PHE A 96 -21.27 6.24 -1.87
C PHE A 96 -22.80 6.13 -1.74
N GLY A 97 -23.42 5.27 -2.54
CA GLY A 97 -24.88 5.05 -2.52
C GLY A 97 -25.69 6.05 -3.38
N ASN A 98 -25.02 6.83 -4.21
CA ASN A 98 -25.70 7.70 -5.18
C ASN A 98 -25.76 7.01 -6.54
N ASN A 99 -26.92 6.47 -6.90
CA ASN A 99 -27.14 5.75 -8.16
C ASN A 99 -27.50 6.67 -9.34
N THR A 100 -27.38 7.99 -9.19
CA THR A 100 -27.56 8.92 -10.30
C THR A 100 -26.43 8.78 -11.30
N LEU A 101 -26.75 8.55 -12.57
CA LEU A 101 -25.78 8.55 -13.64
C LEU A 101 -25.54 9.98 -14.13
N PHE A 102 -24.32 10.43 -14.00
CA PHE A 102 -23.89 11.74 -14.48
C PHE A 102 -23.45 11.63 -15.93
N ALA A 103 -24.02 12.45 -16.80
CA ALA A 103 -23.66 12.48 -18.22
C ALA A 103 -22.31 13.18 -18.48
N THR A 104 -21.85 14.04 -17.57
CA THR A 104 -20.61 14.79 -17.70
C THR A 104 -19.87 14.89 -16.39
N LYS A 105 -18.54 15.04 -16.47
CA LYS A 105 -17.66 15.30 -15.31
C LYS A 105 -18.11 16.53 -14.52
N SER A 106 -18.50 17.61 -15.20
CA SER A 106 -18.93 18.84 -14.51
C SER A 106 -20.16 18.62 -13.64
N ARG A 107 -21.15 17.86 -14.15
CA ARG A 107 -22.35 17.49 -13.34
C ARG A 107 -21.99 16.63 -12.15
N PHE A 108 -21.08 15.67 -12.33
CA PHE A 108 -20.56 14.87 -11.22
C PHE A 108 -19.91 15.77 -10.16
N LEU A 109 -18.97 16.64 -10.56
CA LEU A 109 -18.23 17.49 -9.62
C LEU A 109 -19.17 18.40 -8.81
N LEU A 110 -20.20 19.00 -9.44
CA LEU A 110 -21.20 19.79 -8.74
C LEU A 110 -21.99 18.97 -7.73
N GLY A 111 -22.46 17.79 -8.12
CA GLY A 111 -23.20 16.89 -7.22
C GLY A 111 -22.34 16.35 -6.09
N PHE A 112 -21.07 16.07 -6.39
CA PHE A 112 -20.11 15.56 -5.40
C PHE A 112 -19.70 16.63 -4.39
N ASP A 113 -19.50 17.88 -4.84
CA ASP A 113 -19.27 19.03 -3.94
C ASP A 113 -20.45 19.21 -2.96
N GLN A 114 -21.68 19.18 -3.45
CA GLN A 114 -22.87 19.24 -2.60
C GLN A 114 -22.91 18.09 -1.58
N PHE A 115 -22.58 16.87 -2.01
CA PHE A 115 -22.51 15.70 -1.13
C PHE A 115 -21.49 15.89 -0.02
N LEU A 116 -20.26 16.33 -0.36
CA LEU A 116 -19.18 16.57 0.60
C LEU A 116 -19.53 17.69 1.59
N ASN A 117 -20.08 18.81 1.11
CA ASN A 117 -20.51 19.91 1.97
C ASN A 117 -21.64 19.49 2.92
N ASN A 118 -22.60 18.68 2.45
CA ASN A 118 -23.66 18.12 3.29
C ASN A 118 -23.12 17.15 4.37
N ALA A 119 -22.12 16.36 4.03
CA ALA A 119 -21.44 15.50 4.99
C ALA A 119 -20.73 16.33 6.07
N ALA A 120 -19.99 17.35 5.66
CA ALA A 120 -19.26 18.26 6.56
C ALA A 120 -20.22 19.03 7.50
N ALA A 121 -21.36 19.54 6.99
CA ALA A 121 -22.38 20.19 7.80
C ALA A 121 -22.95 19.28 8.91
N LYS A 122 -22.98 17.96 8.66
CA LYS A 122 -23.37 16.93 9.63
C LYS A 122 -22.19 16.39 10.46
N LYS A 123 -21.02 17.04 10.40
CA LYS A 123 -19.78 16.63 11.06
C LYS A 123 -19.37 15.19 10.72
N ARG A 124 -19.67 14.74 9.49
CA ARG A 124 -19.29 13.42 8.98
C ARG A 124 -18.08 13.53 8.09
N LYS A 125 -17.11 12.63 8.27
CA LYS A 125 -15.95 12.49 7.40
C LYS A 125 -16.28 11.62 6.19
N VAL A 126 -15.64 11.86 5.06
CA VAL A 126 -15.83 11.06 3.85
C VAL A 126 -14.49 10.38 3.51
N LEU A 127 -14.52 9.06 3.38
CA LEU A 127 -13.37 8.22 3.04
C LEU A 127 -13.64 7.48 1.73
N LEU A 128 -12.78 7.71 0.75
CA LEU A 128 -12.70 6.94 -0.49
C LEU A 128 -11.46 6.07 -0.47
N VAL A 129 -11.62 4.75 -0.57
CA VAL A 129 -10.52 3.81 -0.75
C VAL A 129 -10.52 3.33 -2.19
N ILE A 130 -9.37 3.38 -2.85
CA ILE A 130 -9.16 2.86 -4.20
C ILE A 130 -8.17 1.69 -4.07
N ASP A 131 -8.69 0.48 -4.15
CA ASP A 131 -7.89 -0.75 -4.10
C ASP A 131 -7.40 -1.11 -5.51
N GLU A 132 -6.30 -1.86 -5.61
CA GLU A 132 -5.61 -2.18 -6.86
C GLU A 132 -5.22 -0.92 -7.67
N ALA A 133 -4.84 0.15 -6.99
CA ALA A 133 -4.59 1.46 -7.59
C ALA A 133 -3.41 1.49 -8.58
N GLN A 134 -2.57 0.44 -8.65
CA GLN A 134 -1.51 0.32 -9.67
C GLN A 134 -2.05 0.20 -11.09
N VAL A 135 -3.33 -0.17 -11.27
CA VAL A 135 -3.94 -0.26 -12.61
C VAL A 135 -4.53 1.07 -13.10
N LEU A 136 -4.50 2.13 -12.27
CA LEU A 136 -4.94 3.46 -12.66
C LEU A 136 -4.03 4.05 -13.74
N THR A 137 -4.63 4.74 -14.72
CA THR A 137 -3.87 5.54 -15.70
C THR A 137 -3.39 6.85 -15.07
N ASP A 138 -2.40 7.51 -15.71
CA ASP A 138 -1.91 8.82 -15.29
C ASP A 138 -3.04 9.87 -15.27
N GLU A 139 -3.99 9.79 -16.23
CA GLU A 139 -5.15 10.66 -16.28
C GLU A 139 -6.06 10.46 -15.05
N LEU A 140 -6.36 9.20 -14.68
CA LEU A 140 -7.19 8.92 -13.51
C LEU A 140 -6.47 9.30 -12.20
N LEU A 141 -5.17 9.09 -12.09
CA LEU A 141 -4.38 9.56 -10.96
C LEU A 141 -4.45 11.08 -10.83
N ASN A 142 -4.41 11.83 -11.95
CA ASN A 142 -4.61 13.27 -11.94
C ASN A 142 -6.03 13.66 -11.52
N GLU A 143 -7.07 12.94 -11.97
CA GLU A 143 -8.44 13.17 -11.54
C GLU A 143 -8.62 12.95 -10.04
N ILE A 144 -8.04 11.90 -9.49
CA ILE A 144 -8.05 11.63 -8.05
C ILE A 144 -7.35 12.75 -7.28
N ARG A 145 -6.22 13.27 -7.80
CA ARG A 145 -5.55 14.44 -7.24
C ARG A 145 -6.46 15.67 -7.19
N LEU A 146 -7.26 15.89 -8.25
CA LEU A 146 -8.21 16.99 -8.30
C LEU A 146 -9.38 16.80 -7.31
N LEU A 147 -9.85 15.57 -7.10
CA LEU A 147 -10.85 15.29 -6.06
C LEU A 147 -10.34 15.60 -4.65
N ALA A 148 -9.06 15.42 -4.39
CA ALA A 148 -8.45 15.79 -3.11
C ALA A 148 -8.37 17.31 -2.85
N ASN A 149 -8.76 18.15 -3.83
CA ASN A 149 -8.84 19.62 -3.67
C ASN A 149 -10.16 20.09 -3.07
N PHE A 150 -11.14 19.21 -2.84
CA PHE A 150 -12.36 19.60 -2.15
C PHE A 150 -12.05 19.93 -0.69
N GLU A 151 -11.98 21.21 -0.39
CA GLU A 151 -11.62 21.76 0.91
C GLU A 151 -12.64 22.80 1.34
N LYS A 152 -12.81 22.96 2.65
CA LYS A 152 -13.62 24.02 3.27
C LYS A 152 -12.92 24.48 4.54
N ASP A 153 -12.76 25.79 4.68
CA ASP A 153 -12.11 26.43 5.85
C ASP A 153 -10.73 25.84 6.16
N GLY A 154 -9.93 25.53 5.10
CA GLY A 154 -8.61 24.91 5.19
C GLY A 154 -8.61 23.44 5.58
N ARG A 155 -9.77 22.75 5.57
CA ARG A 155 -9.89 21.33 5.89
C ARG A 155 -10.31 20.53 4.67
N SER A 156 -9.69 19.39 4.45
CA SER A 156 -10.11 18.48 3.39
C SER A 156 -11.49 17.90 3.67
N LEU A 157 -12.38 17.95 2.67
CA LEU A 157 -13.71 17.38 2.74
C LEU A 157 -13.75 15.88 2.43
N ILE A 158 -12.65 15.33 1.87
CA ILE A 158 -12.53 13.93 1.50
C ILE A 158 -11.13 13.39 1.84
N HIS A 159 -11.09 12.23 2.45
CA HIS A 159 -9.87 11.44 2.62
C HIS A 159 -9.80 10.38 1.52
N ILE A 160 -8.67 10.27 0.84
CA ILE A 160 -8.48 9.31 -0.26
C ILE A 160 -7.32 8.37 0.09
N PHE A 161 -7.61 7.08 0.12
CA PHE A 161 -6.59 6.04 0.34
C PHE A 161 -6.34 5.31 -0.96
N LEU A 162 -5.10 5.39 -1.43
CA LEU A 162 -4.60 4.59 -2.55
C LEU A 162 -3.98 3.32 -1.99
N VAL A 163 -4.53 2.18 -2.39
CA VAL A 163 -4.08 0.86 -1.96
C VAL A 163 -3.64 0.09 -3.19
N GLY A 164 -2.40 -0.45 -3.18
CA GLY A 164 -1.89 -1.11 -4.37
C GLY A 164 -0.64 -1.93 -4.12
N GLN A 165 -0.07 -2.44 -5.20
CA GLN A 165 1.18 -3.18 -5.21
C GLN A 165 2.37 -2.22 -5.30
N GLN A 166 3.59 -2.76 -5.28
CA GLN A 166 4.80 -1.93 -5.31
C GLN A 166 4.90 -1.09 -6.59
N GLU A 167 4.37 -1.57 -7.71
CA GLU A 167 4.32 -0.87 -8.99
C GLU A 167 3.60 0.48 -8.89
N LEU A 168 2.65 0.61 -7.96
CA LEU A 168 2.01 1.91 -7.68
C LEU A 168 3.02 2.95 -7.21
N ARG A 169 4.00 2.56 -6.37
CA ARG A 169 5.05 3.49 -5.92
C ARG A 169 5.91 3.96 -7.09
N GLU A 170 6.29 3.03 -7.97
CA GLU A 170 7.05 3.35 -9.18
C GLU A 170 6.23 4.27 -10.10
N HIS A 171 4.94 3.98 -10.25
CA HIS A 171 4.02 4.80 -11.04
C HIS A 171 3.95 6.24 -10.50
N LEU A 172 3.90 6.40 -9.17
CA LEU A 172 3.87 7.71 -8.51
C LEU A 172 5.20 8.50 -8.62
N THR A 173 6.33 7.84 -8.92
CA THR A 173 7.61 8.53 -9.16
C THR A 173 7.70 9.18 -10.54
N ARG A 174 6.83 8.83 -11.48
CA ARG A 174 6.83 9.39 -12.82
C ARG A 174 6.58 10.90 -12.80
N PRO A 175 7.20 11.67 -13.71
CA PRO A 175 7.02 13.13 -13.75
C PRO A 175 5.55 13.58 -13.83
N ALA A 176 4.70 12.84 -14.56
CA ALA A 176 3.27 13.11 -14.69
C ALA A 176 2.53 13.06 -13.32
N ASN A 177 2.99 12.23 -12.39
CA ASN A 177 2.33 11.98 -11.11
C ASN A 177 2.97 12.71 -9.91
N LYS A 178 4.01 13.51 -10.15
CA LYS A 178 4.75 14.23 -9.10
C LYS A 178 3.85 15.08 -8.22
N ALA A 179 2.86 15.76 -8.79
CA ALA A 179 1.92 16.60 -8.06
C ALA A 179 0.98 15.78 -7.16
N LEU A 180 0.61 14.56 -7.56
CA LEU A 180 -0.15 13.63 -6.72
C LEU A 180 0.73 13.09 -5.59
N ALA A 181 1.95 12.65 -5.90
CA ALA A 181 2.89 12.13 -4.91
C ALA A 181 3.18 13.13 -3.78
N GLN A 182 3.24 14.44 -4.07
CA GLN A 182 3.40 15.50 -3.08
C GLN A 182 2.20 15.67 -2.14
N ARG A 183 1.01 15.18 -2.51
CA ARG A 183 -0.20 15.20 -1.68
C ARG A 183 -0.34 14.00 -0.76
N ILE A 184 0.44 12.96 -0.99
CA ILE A 184 0.46 11.78 -0.13
C ILE A 184 1.24 12.13 1.14
N THR A 185 0.51 12.27 2.24
CA THR A 185 1.09 12.69 3.53
C THR A 185 1.51 11.51 4.39
N LEU A 186 0.85 10.36 4.21
CA LEU A 186 1.14 9.11 4.91
C LEU A 186 1.37 8.00 3.89
N ASN A 187 2.48 7.27 4.07
CA ASN A 187 2.85 6.15 3.23
C ASN A 187 3.23 4.96 4.11
N TYR A 188 2.57 3.85 3.91
CA TYR A 188 2.86 2.60 4.61
C TYR A 188 3.02 1.44 3.64
N HIS A 189 3.99 0.57 3.94
CA HIS A 189 4.22 -0.66 3.19
C HIS A 189 3.98 -1.86 4.10
N ILE A 190 3.19 -2.81 3.62
CA ILE A 190 2.96 -4.08 4.33
C ILE A 190 3.95 -5.10 3.77
N ASP A 191 4.92 -5.45 4.61
CA ASP A 191 5.88 -6.51 4.33
C ASP A 191 5.23 -7.89 4.47
N PRO A 192 5.77 -8.93 3.82
CA PRO A 192 5.44 -10.31 4.12
C PRO A 192 5.70 -10.66 5.58
N LEU A 193 5.02 -11.70 6.10
CA LEU A 193 5.20 -12.17 7.46
C LEU A 193 6.61 -12.73 7.66
N ILE A 194 7.23 -12.44 8.79
CA ILE A 194 8.48 -13.09 9.21
C ILE A 194 8.20 -14.55 9.67
N PRO A 195 9.24 -15.40 9.86
CA PRO A 195 9.04 -16.81 10.25
C PRO A 195 8.19 -16.98 11.52
N GLU A 196 8.42 -16.16 12.53
CA GLU A 196 7.69 -16.16 13.80
C GLU A 196 6.22 -15.81 13.60
N GLU A 197 5.93 -14.76 12.85
CA GLU A 197 4.59 -14.33 12.48
C GLU A 197 3.86 -15.37 11.61
N THR A 198 4.58 -16.06 10.72
CA THR A 198 4.02 -17.17 9.93
C THR A 198 3.55 -18.30 10.83
N ARG A 199 4.33 -18.65 11.88
CA ARG A 199 3.94 -19.65 12.88
C ARG A 199 2.67 -19.21 13.62
N GLU A 200 2.67 -18.01 14.15
CA GLU A 200 1.52 -17.45 14.88
C GLU A 200 0.27 -17.38 13.98
N TYR A 201 0.42 -16.98 12.74
CA TYR A 201 -0.65 -16.94 11.76
C TYR A 201 -1.29 -18.31 11.53
N ILE A 202 -0.48 -19.36 11.30
CA ILE A 202 -0.98 -20.72 11.11
C ILE A 202 -1.70 -21.21 12.36
N GLN A 203 -1.10 -21.03 13.54
CA GLN A 203 -1.69 -21.43 14.82
C GLN A 203 -3.03 -20.72 15.09
N TYR A 204 -3.08 -19.41 14.88
CA TYR A 204 -4.30 -18.62 15.03
C TYR A 204 -5.43 -19.15 14.14
N ARG A 205 -5.14 -19.41 12.86
CA ARG A 205 -6.14 -19.91 11.92
C ARG A 205 -6.68 -21.30 12.30
N LEU A 206 -5.83 -22.18 12.79
CA LEU A 206 -6.23 -23.49 13.32
C LEU A 206 -7.08 -23.35 14.58
N GLN A 207 -6.70 -22.45 15.48
CA GLN A 207 -7.45 -22.18 16.71
C GLN A 207 -8.86 -21.64 16.41
N VAL A 208 -8.97 -20.66 15.49
CA VAL A 208 -10.27 -20.13 15.03
C VAL A 208 -11.11 -21.22 14.36
N ALA A 209 -10.47 -22.17 13.67
CA ALA A 209 -11.15 -23.30 13.04
C ALA A 209 -11.57 -24.39 14.04
N GLY A 210 -11.24 -24.25 15.33
CA GLY A 210 -11.74 -25.12 16.42
C GLY A 210 -10.74 -26.15 16.92
N THR A 211 -9.45 -26.08 16.57
CA THR A 211 -8.43 -27.00 17.09
C THR A 211 -7.22 -26.26 17.66
N SER A 212 -6.74 -26.73 18.80
CA SER A 212 -5.46 -26.32 19.38
C SER A 212 -4.36 -27.39 19.19
N LYS A 213 -4.67 -28.47 18.46
CA LYS A 213 -3.67 -29.51 18.18
C LYS A 213 -2.60 -28.96 17.22
N PRO A 214 -1.31 -29.29 17.44
CA PRO A 214 -0.23 -28.90 16.54
C PRO A 214 -0.25 -29.76 15.27
N LEU A 215 -1.17 -29.45 14.35
CA LEU A 215 -1.34 -30.20 13.10
C LEU A 215 -0.13 -30.10 12.17
N PHE A 216 0.69 -29.08 12.30
CA PHE A 216 1.92 -28.89 11.55
C PHE A 216 3.12 -29.02 12.48
N SER A 217 4.12 -29.81 12.09
CA SER A 217 5.40 -29.85 12.81
C SER A 217 6.13 -28.51 12.69
N SER A 218 7.11 -28.24 13.59
CA SER A 218 7.92 -27.02 13.52
C SER A 218 8.68 -26.93 12.19
N GLU A 219 9.17 -28.05 11.68
CA GLU A 219 9.82 -28.14 10.38
C GLU A 219 8.84 -27.83 9.23
N ALA A 220 7.61 -28.34 9.28
CA ALA A 220 6.59 -28.04 8.30
C ALA A 220 6.31 -26.53 8.24
N ILE A 221 6.17 -25.87 9.38
CA ILE A 221 5.93 -24.42 9.45
C ILE A 221 7.11 -23.63 8.83
N GLN A 222 8.35 -24.03 9.11
CA GLN A 222 9.54 -23.40 8.50
C GLN A 222 9.54 -23.54 6.97
N ARG A 223 9.17 -24.73 6.45
CA ARG A 223 9.06 -24.95 5.01
C ARG A 223 7.90 -24.18 4.39
N VAL A 224 6.76 -24.09 5.08
CA VAL A 224 5.64 -23.23 4.65
C VAL A 224 6.12 -21.79 4.52
N HIS A 225 6.82 -21.25 5.51
CA HIS A 225 7.37 -19.89 5.43
C HIS A 225 8.32 -19.73 4.23
N ARG A 226 9.25 -20.66 4.07
CA ARG A 226 10.23 -20.63 2.97
C ARG A 226 9.55 -20.60 1.59
N PHE A 227 8.59 -21.49 1.33
CA PHE A 227 7.92 -21.56 0.03
C PHE A 227 6.93 -20.42 -0.19
N SER A 228 6.21 -20.00 0.85
CA SER A 228 5.25 -18.88 0.78
C SER A 228 5.91 -17.51 0.81
N ARG A 229 7.21 -17.43 1.19
CA ARG A 229 7.92 -16.17 1.46
C ARG A 229 7.18 -15.27 2.45
N GLY A 230 6.44 -15.88 3.39
CA GLY A 230 5.62 -15.14 4.35
C GLY A 230 4.37 -14.49 3.79
N LEU A 231 3.97 -14.77 2.55
CA LEU A 231 2.76 -14.21 1.95
C LEU A 231 1.51 -14.96 2.44
N PRO A 232 0.58 -14.33 3.18
CA PRO A 232 -0.60 -14.98 3.77
C PRO A 232 -1.43 -15.80 2.78
N ARG A 233 -1.58 -15.31 1.55
CA ARG A 233 -2.30 -16.04 0.50
C ARG A 233 -1.60 -17.35 0.13
N GLN A 234 -0.28 -17.33 -0.02
CA GLN A 234 0.51 -18.52 -0.34
C GLN A 234 0.56 -19.49 0.84
N ILE A 235 0.66 -18.98 2.08
CA ILE A 235 0.56 -19.79 3.30
C ILE A 235 -0.76 -20.54 3.30
N ASN A 236 -1.87 -19.86 3.03
CA ASN A 236 -3.19 -20.49 3.00
C ASN A 236 -3.29 -21.60 1.94
N ILE A 237 -2.86 -21.32 0.71
CA ILE A 237 -2.90 -22.30 -0.39
C ILE A 237 -2.10 -23.55 0.01
N LEU A 238 -0.88 -23.35 0.49
CA LEU A 238 0.01 -24.47 0.81
C LEU A 238 -0.49 -25.27 2.03
N CYS A 239 -0.96 -24.61 3.07
CA CYS A 239 -1.48 -25.27 4.27
C CYS A 239 -2.80 -26.01 4.00
N ASP A 240 -3.71 -25.48 3.18
CA ASP A 240 -4.95 -26.16 2.82
C ASP A 240 -4.67 -27.42 2.02
N HIS A 241 -3.77 -27.34 1.03
CA HIS A 241 -3.33 -28.46 0.23
C HIS A 241 -2.64 -29.53 1.08
N ALA A 242 -1.76 -29.11 2.01
CA ALA A 242 -1.08 -30.03 2.92
C ALA A 242 -2.04 -30.77 3.87
N LEU A 243 -3.09 -30.11 4.37
CA LEU A 243 -4.13 -30.79 5.16
C LEU A 243 -4.91 -31.80 4.33
N LEU A 244 -5.19 -31.50 3.08
CA LEU A 244 -5.86 -32.44 2.16
C LEU A 244 -4.96 -33.65 1.87
N THR A 245 -3.70 -33.45 1.54
CA THR A 245 -2.70 -34.50 1.30
C THR A 245 -2.49 -35.37 2.52
N GLY A 246 -2.36 -34.76 3.70
CA GLY A 246 -2.25 -35.48 4.97
C GLY A 246 -3.45 -36.34 5.28
N TYR A 247 -4.67 -35.85 5.00
CA TYR A 247 -5.89 -36.63 5.13
C TYR A 247 -5.90 -37.85 4.21
N VAL A 248 -5.53 -37.67 2.93
CA VAL A 248 -5.45 -38.78 1.96
C VAL A 248 -4.44 -39.84 2.39
N LYS A 249 -3.33 -39.41 3.00
CA LYS A 249 -2.26 -40.29 3.52
C LYS A 249 -2.51 -40.77 4.95
N ASN A 250 -3.65 -40.43 5.55
CA ASN A 250 -4.02 -40.77 6.93
C ASN A 250 -2.98 -40.31 7.98
N LEU A 251 -2.42 -39.12 7.80
CA LEU A 251 -1.42 -38.54 8.69
C LEU A 251 -2.09 -37.61 9.70
N GLU A 252 -1.87 -37.86 11.01
CA GLU A 252 -2.39 -36.99 12.09
C GLU A 252 -1.66 -35.64 12.16
N GLN A 253 -0.41 -35.58 11.71
CA GLN A 253 0.43 -34.39 11.70
C GLN A 253 1.13 -34.23 10.37
N ILE A 254 1.18 -33.00 9.88
CA ILE A 254 1.86 -32.62 8.65
C ILE A 254 3.35 -32.40 8.93
N SER A 255 4.20 -33.18 8.25
CA SER A 255 5.66 -33.06 8.31
C SER A 255 6.20 -32.10 7.25
N GLY A 256 7.48 -31.73 7.36
CA GLY A 256 8.18 -30.95 6.35
C GLY A 256 8.14 -31.61 4.96
N GLN A 257 8.29 -32.93 4.91
CA GLN A 257 8.27 -33.69 3.65
C GLN A 257 6.94 -33.54 2.88
N VAL A 258 5.79 -33.51 3.60
CA VAL A 258 4.48 -33.29 2.97
C VAL A 258 4.41 -31.88 2.38
N ILE A 259 5.01 -30.89 3.04
CA ILE A 259 5.05 -29.51 2.51
C ILE A 259 5.90 -29.42 1.25
N ASP A 260 7.05 -30.10 1.17
CA ASP A 260 7.89 -30.15 -0.03
C ASP A 260 7.15 -30.77 -1.21
N GLU A 261 6.44 -31.85 -0.99
CA GLU A 261 5.62 -32.52 -1.98
C GLU A 261 4.52 -31.57 -2.52
N CYS A 262 3.73 -30.97 -1.61
CA CYS A 262 2.69 -30.01 -1.96
C CYS A 262 3.23 -28.77 -2.71
N ALA A 263 4.38 -28.26 -2.31
CA ALA A 263 5.03 -27.13 -2.97
C ALA A 263 5.46 -27.49 -4.41
N GLY A 264 5.94 -28.72 -4.62
CA GLY A 264 6.27 -29.26 -5.93
C GLY A 264 5.04 -29.38 -6.84
N GLU A 265 3.94 -29.93 -6.34
CA GLU A 265 2.68 -30.07 -7.06
C GLU A 265 2.06 -28.71 -7.46
N LEU A 266 2.09 -27.75 -6.54
CA LEU A 266 1.58 -26.41 -6.76
C LEU A 266 2.52 -25.54 -7.62
N SER A 267 3.68 -26.06 -8.03
CA SER A 267 4.71 -25.31 -8.78
C SER A 267 5.16 -24.01 -8.11
N ILE A 268 5.05 -23.91 -6.79
CA ILE A 268 5.41 -22.71 -6.02
C ILE A 268 6.92 -22.42 -6.10
N SER A 269 7.73 -23.44 -6.31
CA SER A 269 9.19 -23.35 -6.45
C SER A 269 9.69 -22.74 -7.78
N ARG A 270 8.80 -22.45 -8.73
CA ARG A 270 9.17 -21.90 -10.06
C ARG A 270 9.28 -20.38 -10.13
N PHE A 271 9.02 -19.66 -9.05
CA PHE A 271 9.24 -18.22 -9.06
C PHE A 271 10.74 -17.94 -8.84
N PRO A 272 11.41 -17.19 -9.75
CA PRO A 272 12.83 -16.88 -9.61
C PRO A 272 13.10 -16.14 -8.30
N GLU A 273 14.18 -16.52 -7.63
CA GLU A 273 14.67 -15.79 -6.46
C GLU A 273 14.99 -14.33 -6.87
N PRO A 274 14.66 -13.31 -6.06
CA PRO A 274 15.15 -11.97 -6.30
C PRO A 274 16.69 -12.02 -6.26
N HIS A 275 17.33 -11.59 -7.34
CA HIS A 275 18.77 -11.50 -7.44
C HIS A 275 19.32 -10.65 -6.29
N THR A 276 19.77 -11.28 -5.25
CA THR A 276 20.63 -10.65 -4.25
C THR A 276 21.95 -10.32 -4.97
N ASN A 277 22.23 -9.04 -5.15
CA ASN A 277 23.53 -8.57 -5.61
C ASN A 277 24.60 -9.13 -4.69
N GLN A 278 25.18 -10.26 -5.06
CA GLN A 278 26.43 -10.72 -4.46
C GLN A 278 27.52 -9.81 -4.98
N SER A 279 28.10 -9.07 -4.05
CA SER A 279 29.33 -8.32 -4.12
C SER A 279 30.39 -9.05 -4.96
N VAL A 280 30.85 -8.33 -5.97
CA VAL A 280 32.08 -8.67 -6.69
C VAL A 280 33.23 -8.53 -5.72
N THR A 281 33.85 -9.65 -5.34
CA THR A 281 35.18 -9.67 -4.74
C THR A 281 35.97 -10.86 -5.33
N GLU A 282 37.10 -10.49 -5.88
CA GLU A 282 38.26 -11.32 -6.22
C GLU A 282 38.25 -12.13 -7.54
N LEU A 283 38.91 -11.55 -8.52
CA LEU A 283 39.76 -12.30 -9.46
C LEU A 283 41.09 -11.61 -9.55
N SER A 284 42.05 -12.22 -8.87
CA SER A 284 43.49 -11.98 -9.04
C SER A 284 43.99 -12.58 -10.36
N SER A 285 44.77 -11.77 -11.04
CA SER A 285 45.97 -12.04 -11.88
C SER A 285 46.14 -13.42 -12.51
N ASP A 286 46.26 -13.47 -13.85
CA ASP A 286 47.50 -13.89 -14.51
C ASP A 286 47.54 -13.54 -16.00
N HIS A 287 48.53 -12.77 -16.36
CA HIS A 287 49.38 -12.64 -17.54
C HIS A 287 49.01 -13.35 -18.84
N LYS A 288 48.88 -12.61 -19.93
CA LYS A 288 49.90 -12.57 -21.00
C LYS A 288 49.51 -11.57 -22.12
N ASP A 289 50.41 -10.63 -22.31
CA ASP A 289 50.54 -9.76 -23.47
C ASP A 289 51.03 -10.58 -24.70
N PRO A 290 50.61 -10.27 -25.92
CA PRO A 290 51.58 -9.84 -26.91
C PRO A 290 51.07 -8.62 -27.73
N GLY A 291 52.02 -7.77 -27.94
CA GLY A 291 52.20 -6.51 -28.60
C GLY A 291 51.65 -6.28 -30.02
N PRO A 292 51.93 -5.10 -30.55
CA PRO A 292 51.09 -4.40 -31.51
C PRO A 292 51.59 -4.50 -32.96
N GLU A 293 50.70 -4.38 -33.93
CA GLU A 293 51.03 -3.85 -35.29
C GLU A 293 49.80 -3.32 -36.02
N PRO A 294 49.93 -2.60 -37.18
CA PRO A 294 49.71 -1.15 -37.16
C PRO A 294 48.66 -0.68 -38.20
N VAL A 295 48.23 0.57 -37.96
CA VAL A 295 47.83 1.66 -38.90
C VAL A 295 47.25 1.33 -40.26
N SER A 296 46.03 1.84 -40.55
CA SER A 296 45.73 2.47 -41.82
C SER A 296 44.82 3.67 -41.64
N GLU A 297 45.36 4.82 -42.04
CA GLU A 297 44.68 6.11 -42.18
C GLU A 297 43.63 6.09 -43.29
N SER A 298 42.49 6.69 -43.03
CA SER A 298 41.67 7.27 -44.11
C SER A 298 41.11 8.61 -43.69
N LYS A 299 41.54 9.62 -44.40
CA LYS A 299 41.17 11.04 -44.34
C LYS A 299 39.73 11.22 -44.78
N SER A 300 38.95 12.02 -44.06
CA SER A 300 37.88 12.81 -44.66
C SER A 300 37.66 14.12 -43.90
N LYS A 301 37.44 15.17 -44.69
CA LYS A 301 37.53 16.60 -44.48
C LYS A 301 36.50 17.21 -43.54
N PRO A 302 36.75 18.41 -43.01
CA PRO A 302 35.89 19.14 -42.08
C PRO A 302 34.79 19.95 -42.79
N VAL A 303 33.63 20.06 -42.16
CA VAL A 303 32.53 20.94 -42.53
C VAL A 303 32.44 22.08 -41.49
N PRO A 304 32.24 23.37 -41.94
CA PRO A 304 32.36 24.56 -41.09
C PRO A 304 31.11 24.86 -40.25
N PRO A 305 31.22 25.71 -39.22
CA PRO A 305 30.18 25.98 -38.26
C PRO A 305 29.15 27.03 -38.72
N ALA A 306 27.88 26.74 -38.47
CA ALA A 306 26.79 27.69 -38.70
C ALA A 306 26.56 28.60 -37.48
N SER A 307 26.37 29.84 -37.83
CA SER A 307 26.25 31.07 -37.08
C SER A 307 25.18 31.15 -35.99
N ARG A 308 25.52 31.83 -34.90
CA ARG A 308 24.61 32.36 -33.86
C ARG A 308 23.82 33.57 -34.41
N PRO A 309 22.59 33.81 -33.98
CA PRO A 309 22.01 35.14 -33.96
C PRO A 309 22.16 35.83 -32.60
N ARG A 310 22.50 37.09 -32.65
CA ARG A 310 22.63 38.04 -31.54
C ARG A 310 21.28 38.75 -31.27
N PRO A 311 21.15 39.44 -30.12
CA PRO A 311 19.89 39.85 -29.52
C PRO A 311 19.44 41.27 -29.96
N ALA A 312 18.13 41.50 -29.93
CA ALA A 312 17.54 42.84 -30.08
C ALA A 312 17.00 43.38 -28.75
N SER A 313 17.57 44.44 -28.36
CA SER A 313 17.19 45.80 -27.90
C SER A 313 15.89 45.99 -27.09
N LYS A 314 16.15 46.46 -25.90
CA LYS A 314 15.57 47.47 -24.99
C LYS A 314 14.33 48.24 -25.50
N ALA A 315 13.31 48.27 -24.63
CA ALA A 315 12.49 49.47 -24.43
C ALA A 315 12.26 49.70 -22.93
N ILE A 316 12.51 50.92 -22.55
CA ILE A 316 12.49 51.53 -21.23
C ILE A 316 11.05 51.98 -20.93
N LEU A 317 10.52 51.71 -19.75
CA LEU A 317 9.52 52.60 -19.15
C LEU A 317 9.77 52.68 -17.63
N LYS A 318 9.96 53.91 -17.22
CA LYS A 318 10.21 54.44 -15.87
C LYS A 318 8.91 54.66 -15.11
N LYS A 319 9.02 54.62 -13.76
CA LYS A 319 8.20 55.23 -12.67
C LYS A 319 7.40 54.18 -11.90
N GLU A 320 7.38 54.15 -10.59
CA GLU A 320 7.57 55.17 -9.52
C GLU A 320 7.92 54.48 -8.21
N ARG A 321 8.77 55.08 -7.40
CA ARG A 321 9.10 54.69 -6.03
C ARG A 321 7.97 55.11 -5.09
N THR A 322 7.55 54.19 -4.18
CA THR A 322 6.98 54.57 -2.91
C THR A 322 7.63 53.73 -1.79
N HIS A 323 8.26 54.38 -0.84
CA HIS A 323 8.85 53.83 0.35
C HIS A 323 7.78 53.20 1.26
N LEU A 324 7.99 51.99 1.74
CA LEU A 324 7.47 51.53 3.02
C LEU A 324 8.50 50.58 3.64
N THR A 325 8.77 50.89 4.88
CA THR A 325 9.71 50.38 5.88
C THR A 325 9.71 48.85 6.03
N GLU A 326 10.93 48.29 6.09
CA GLU A 326 11.20 46.88 6.48
C GLU A 326 11.06 46.70 7.99
N GLU A 327 10.27 45.71 8.43
CA GLU A 327 10.38 45.06 9.73
C GLU A 327 10.94 43.64 9.52
N PRO A 328 11.82 43.15 10.43
CA PRO A 328 12.53 41.90 10.21
C PRO A 328 11.68 40.67 10.53
N SER A 329 11.45 39.82 9.54
CA SER A 329 10.81 38.52 9.66
C SER A 329 11.65 37.54 10.49
N GLN A 330 11.12 37.11 11.62
CA GLN A 330 11.64 35.99 12.42
C GLN A 330 11.37 34.65 11.74
N LYS A 331 12.41 33.85 11.51
CA LYS A 331 12.33 32.46 11.06
C LYS A 331 11.69 31.59 12.14
N PRO A 332 10.71 30.73 11.83
CA PRO A 332 10.18 29.78 12.79
C PRO A 332 11.20 28.67 13.10
N ALA A 333 11.42 28.41 14.38
CA ALA A 333 12.29 27.36 14.89
C ALA A 333 11.71 25.97 14.62
N LYS A 334 12.57 25.01 14.23
CA LYS A 334 12.22 23.60 14.03
C LYS A 334 11.75 22.97 15.35
N PRO A 335 10.62 22.24 15.38
CA PRO A 335 10.17 21.56 16.59
C PRO A 335 11.09 20.38 16.94
N SER A 336 11.46 20.28 18.23
CA SER A 336 12.38 19.26 18.74
C SER A 336 11.72 17.88 18.79
N ARG A 337 12.51 16.82 18.51
CA ARG A 337 12.14 15.39 18.54
C ARG A 337 11.48 14.91 19.85
N ARG A 338 11.56 15.67 20.93
CA ARG A 338 10.97 15.33 22.24
C ARG A 338 9.45 15.37 22.28
N LYS A 339 8.78 16.13 21.40
CA LYS A 339 7.30 16.21 21.39
C LYS A 339 6.62 14.98 20.81
N TYR A 340 7.29 14.24 19.92
CA TYR A 340 6.73 13.01 19.33
C TYR A 340 6.70 11.83 20.30
N LEU A 341 7.68 11.73 21.21
CA LEU A 341 7.71 10.66 22.22
C LEU A 341 6.59 10.78 23.27
N VAL A 342 6.14 11.99 23.57
CA VAL A 342 5.06 12.19 24.54
C VAL A 342 3.69 11.81 23.96
N ILE A 343 3.46 12.03 22.67
CA ILE A 343 2.19 11.69 22.00
C ILE A 343 2.04 10.17 21.87
N ILE A 344 3.11 9.44 21.57
CA ILE A 344 3.08 7.98 21.52
C ILE A 344 2.80 7.36 22.90
N ALA A 345 3.36 7.93 23.98
CA ALA A 345 3.12 7.46 25.34
C ALA A 345 1.66 7.64 25.79
N VAL A 346 1.00 8.72 25.38
CA VAL A 346 -0.41 8.98 25.74
C VAL A 346 -1.36 8.03 25.02
N VAL A 347 -1.09 7.68 23.76
CA VAL A 347 -1.94 6.76 22.98
C VAL A 347 -1.82 5.32 23.49
N VAL A 348 -0.65 4.91 23.99
CA VAL A 348 -0.44 3.57 24.57
C VAL A 348 -1.11 3.47 25.94
N LEU A 349 -1.07 4.51 26.77
CA LEU A 349 -1.68 4.52 28.11
C LEU A 349 -3.22 4.53 28.06
N THR A 350 -3.82 5.22 27.09
CA THR A 350 -5.29 5.21 26.94
C THR A 350 -5.83 3.89 26.35
N GLY A 351 -5.02 3.19 25.53
CA GLY A 351 -5.38 1.87 25.00
C GLY A 351 -5.41 0.77 26.07
N VAL A 352 -4.53 0.83 27.05
CA VAL A 352 -4.45 -0.16 28.15
C VAL A 352 -5.56 0.06 29.20
N ALA A 353 -5.97 1.33 29.42
CA ALA A 353 -7.08 1.63 30.36
C ALA A 353 -8.45 1.17 29.82
N ALA A 354 -8.65 1.16 28.50
CA ALA A 354 -9.91 0.69 27.90
C ALA A 354 -10.05 -0.83 27.88
N ALA A 355 -8.95 -1.60 27.94
CA ALA A 355 -8.96 -3.06 27.99
C ALA A 355 -9.22 -3.61 29.40
N GLY A 356 -8.97 -2.81 30.46
CA GLY A 356 -9.18 -3.22 31.85
C GLY A 356 -10.62 -3.10 32.35
N LEU A 357 -11.53 -2.43 31.63
CA LEU A 357 -12.93 -2.20 32.05
C LEU A 357 -13.92 -3.22 31.46
N PHE A 358 -13.46 -4.23 30.73
CA PHE A 358 -14.31 -5.31 30.19
C PHE A 358 -14.12 -6.67 30.89
N PHE A 359 -13.41 -6.70 32.05
CA PHE A 359 -13.22 -7.89 32.88
C PHE A 359 -13.65 -7.63 34.34
N PHE A 360 -14.83 -7.09 34.54
CA PHE A 360 -15.57 -7.26 35.82
C PHE A 360 -17.07 -7.25 35.54
#